data_649e69587a2537d658e80df489100238
#
_entry.id   649e69587a2537d658e80df489100238
#
_cell.length_a   1.000
_cell.length_b   1.000
_cell.length_c   1.000
_cell.angle_alpha   90.00
_cell.angle_beta   90.00
_cell.angle_gamma   90.00
#
_symmetry.space_group_name_H-M   'P 1'
#
loop_
_entity.id
_entity.type
_entity.pdbx_description
1 polymer ?
#
loop_
_entity_poly.entity_id
_entity_poly.type
_entity_poly.pdbx_seq_one_letter_code
_entity_poly.pdbx_strand_id
1 'polypeptide(L)'
;MKDMPALLAAYLTMADPDLSVLVFKRVIDNSRMLRTFVQIMRSGQVGRASLGSRPKRLVREWLEQASMAQLMQAATGNDPSLADVVKMVHPAPSSAERRAFYGWLIGKPYDVAALPAEIAAFGAWKRSPKGELPPVPFEWLTAFPLVAEQWGVLATRMGWQALRMNLNTLARNGAFAVDGVTEAVAARLADRQAIARVRPMPYQLMVALGQAGDGVPLAVQAALESALEASLASVPKLEGQVVVCPDVSGSMGSPATGYRKGASSKVRCIDIAALVAAAVLRQNRDARVIPFEQTVVTLKLDPHARVAVNAAKLAGVGGGGTNVSAPLALLNKERARVDTVVIVSDNESWVDPSRRGATATMAEWNRLKARNPGAKLICIDIQPYGSTQAKDREDIMNVGGFTDAVFDAMARFAKGETRNWVEIVQNTEV
;
A
#
# COMPACT_ATOMS: atom_id res chain seq x y z
N MET A 1 -5.49 0.90 5.23
CA MET A 1 -5.44 0.80 6.71
C MET A 1 -4.04 1.07 7.29
N LYS A 2 -3.26 1.96 6.69
CA LYS A 2 -1.90 2.29 7.18
C LYS A 2 -1.89 2.99 8.54
N ASP A 3 -3.02 3.58 8.95
CA ASP A 3 -3.11 4.39 10.17
C ASP A 3 -3.76 3.63 11.35
N MET A 4 -4.16 2.36 11.14
CA MET A 4 -4.77 1.53 12.20
C MET A 4 -3.89 1.36 13.45
N PRO A 5 -2.57 1.13 13.35
CA PRO A 5 -1.74 1.05 14.55
C PRO A 5 -1.77 2.33 15.38
N ALA A 6 -1.76 3.51 14.73
CA ALA A 6 -1.87 4.79 15.43
C ALA A 6 -3.27 4.99 16.04
N LEU A 7 -4.34 4.55 15.35
CA LEU A 7 -5.70 4.59 15.88
C LEU A 7 -5.84 3.71 17.12
N LEU A 8 -5.34 2.48 17.09
CA LEU A 8 -5.38 1.56 18.23
C LEU A 8 -4.56 2.09 19.41
N ALA A 9 -3.35 2.62 19.15
CA ALA A 9 -2.53 3.27 20.17
C ALA A 9 -3.26 4.47 20.81
N ALA A 10 -3.96 5.27 20.01
CA ALA A 10 -4.75 6.39 20.49
C ALA A 10 -5.96 5.93 21.31
N TYR A 11 -6.70 4.91 20.83
CA TYR A 11 -7.84 4.33 21.54
C TYR A 11 -7.43 3.77 22.91
N LEU A 12 -6.31 3.05 22.99
CA LEU A 12 -5.78 2.50 24.24
C LEU A 12 -5.47 3.57 25.29
N THR A 13 -5.22 4.82 24.90
CA THR A 13 -5.02 5.90 25.89
C THR A 13 -6.26 6.13 26.78
N MET A 14 -7.43 5.66 26.33
CA MET A 14 -8.70 5.70 27.06
C MET A 14 -9.06 4.34 27.67
N ALA A 15 -8.90 3.26 26.89
CA ALA A 15 -9.36 1.93 27.27
C ALA A 15 -8.39 1.25 28.25
N ASP A 16 -7.08 1.36 28.01
CA ASP A 16 -6.02 0.82 28.87
C ASP A 16 -4.78 1.73 28.78
N PRO A 17 -4.68 2.72 29.70
CA PRO A 17 -3.60 3.69 29.66
C PRO A 17 -2.19 3.11 29.90
N ASP A 18 -2.05 1.96 30.55
CA ASP A 18 -0.74 1.34 30.79
C ASP A 18 -0.29 0.55 29.56
N LEU A 19 -1.16 -0.24 28.96
CA LEU A 19 -0.91 -0.91 27.69
C LEU A 19 -0.64 0.12 26.58
N SER A 20 -1.29 1.29 26.60
CA SER A 20 -1.07 2.35 25.62
C SER A 20 0.39 2.80 25.52
N VAL A 21 1.14 2.76 26.64
CA VAL A 21 2.56 3.13 26.68
C VAL A 21 3.41 2.14 25.91
N LEU A 22 3.18 0.85 26.12
CA LEU A 22 3.89 -0.24 25.45
C LEU A 22 3.61 -0.23 23.94
N VAL A 23 2.32 -0.18 23.58
CA VAL A 23 1.87 -0.15 22.19
C VAL A 23 2.39 1.09 21.48
N PHE A 24 2.33 2.28 22.10
CA PHE A 24 2.88 3.50 21.52
C PHE A 24 4.35 3.35 21.13
N LYS A 25 5.20 2.86 22.04
CA LYS A 25 6.64 2.69 21.79
C LYS A 25 6.92 1.70 20.66
N ARG A 26 6.06 0.69 20.50
CA ARG A 26 6.22 -0.34 19.47
C ARG A 26 5.71 0.10 18.09
N VAL A 27 4.61 0.83 18.01
CA VAL A 27 3.95 1.13 16.73
C VAL A 27 4.18 2.56 16.22
N ILE A 28 4.57 3.49 17.08
CA ILE A 28 4.89 4.87 16.68
C ILE A 28 6.41 4.99 16.43
N ASP A 29 6.88 4.27 15.44
CA ASP A 29 8.29 4.12 15.11
C ASP A 29 8.82 5.18 14.13
N ASN A 30 7.94 5.96 13.52
CA ASN A 30 8.30 6.97 12.53
C ASN A 30 7.46 8.24 12.66
N SER A 31 7.94 9.30 12.03
CA SER A 31 7.35 10.64 12.08
C SER A 31 5.93 10.73 11.56
N ARG A 32 5.58 9.92 10.55
CA ARG A 32 4.21 9.88 10.02
C ARG A 32 3.25 9.30 11.07
N MET A 33 3.64 8.17 11.68
CA MET A 33 2.82 7.53 12.73
C MET A 33 2.64 8.46 13.93
N LEU A 34 3.69 9.20 14.34
CA LEU A 34 3.60 10.20 15.40
C LEU A 34 2.54 11.27 15.08
N ARG A 35 2.59 11.86 13.89
CA ARG A 35 1.63 12.89 13.49
C ARG A 35 0.21 12.33 13.38
N THR A 36 0.05 11.14 12.79
CA THR A 36 -1.26 10.47 12.71
C THR A 36 -1.83 10.21 14.12
N PHE A 37 -0.99 9.74 15.05
CA PHE A 37 -1.42 9.59 16.46
C PHE A 37 -1.91 10.91 17.07
N VAL A 38 -1.13 11.99 16.92
CA VAL A 38 -1.51 13.32 17.44
C VAL A 38 -2.79 13.84 16.79
N GLN A 39 -2.95 13.64 15.47
CA GLN A 39 -4.14 14.02 14.72
C GLN A 39 -5.38 13.28 15.25
N ILE A 40 -5.29 11.96 15.41
CA ILE A 40 -6.40 11.13 15.91
C ILE A 40 -6.78 11.54 17.36
N MET A 41 -5.79 11.75 18.22
CA MET A 41 -6.04 12.22 19.58
C MET A 41 -6.78 13.56 19.64
N ARG A 42 -6.61 14.42 18.66
CA ARG A 42 -7.28 15.73 18.56
C ARG A 42 -8.62 15.70 17.84
N SER A 43 -8.90 14.66 17.08
CA SER A 43 -10.10 14.57 16.23
C SER A 43 -11.40 14.31 17.02
N GLY A 44 -11.30 13.88 18.27
CA GLY A 44 -12.45 13.44 19.05
C GLY A 44 -12.88 11.98 18.79
N GLN A 45 -12.34 11.31 17.75
CA GLN A 45 -12.76 9.96 17.34
C GLN A 45 -12.55 8.89 18.40
N VAL A 46 -11.59 9.08 19.31
CA VAL A 46 -11.29 8.14 20.40
C VAL A 46 -11.84 8.62 21.75
N GLY A 47 -12.88 9.46 21.74
CA GLY A 47 -13.48 9.98 22.96
C GLY A 47 -12.71 11.14 23.63
N ARG A 48 -11.66 11.67 22.97
CA ARG A 48 -10.85 12.81 23.43
C ARG A 48 -10.63 13.79 22.28
N ALA A 49 -10.61 15.07 22.61
CA ALA A 49 -10.23 16.15 21.69
C ALA A 49 -8.88 16.80 22.06
N SER A 50 -8.11 16.20 22.95
CA SER A 50 -6.81 16.69 23.43
C SER A 50 -5.85 15.54 23.74
N LEU A 51 -4.54 15.81 23.74
CA LEU A 51 -3.54 14.80 24.07
C LEU A 51 -3.61 14.32 25.55
N GLY A 52 -3.85 15.23 26.49
CA GLY A 52 -3.71 14.90 27.92
C GLY A 52 -2.25 14.72 28.35
N SER A 53 -2.00 14.48 29.65
CA SER A 53 -0.64 14.49 30.23
C SER A 53 0.21 13.29 29.77
N ARG A 54 -0.35 12.08 29.82
CA ARG A 54 0.38 10.83 29.49
C ARG A 54 0.77 10.78 28.00
N PRO A 55 -0.14 10.96 27.02
CA PRO A 55 0.23 11.05 25.61
C PRO A 55 1.22 12.18 25.29
N LYS A 56 1.10 13.35 25.92
CA LYS A 56 2.10 14.42 25.78
C LYS A 56 3.50 13.97 26.21
N ARG A 57 3.59 13.20 27.31
CA ARG A 57 4.87 12.66 27.78
C ARG A 57 5.45 11.70 26.74
N LEU A 58 4.65 10.76 26.22
CA LEU A 58 5.10 9.81 25.19
C LEU A 58 5.59 10.52 23.92
N VAL A 59 4.88 11.54 23.46
CA VAL A 59 5.32 12.34 22.30
C VAL A 59 6.61 13.09 22.62
N ARG A 60 6.81 13.63 23.83
CA ARG A 60 8.07 14.27 24.25
C ARG A 60 9.23 13.27 24.27
N GLU A 61 9.00 12.05 24.79
CA GLU A 61 9.99 10.97 24.80
C GLU A 61 10.40 10.60 23.37
N TRP A 62 9.43 10.46 22.47
CA TRP A 62 9.71 10.19 21.06
C TRP A 62 10.55 11.31 20.42
N LEU A 63 10.17 12.57 20.63
CA LEU A 63 10.89 13.73 20.13
C LEU A 63 12.32 13.81 20.68
N GLU A 64 12.55 13.35 21.89
CA GLU A 64 13.89 13.31 22.49
C GLU A 64 14.74 12.15 21.99
N GLN A 65 14.14 11.00 21.70
CA GLN A 65 14.84 9.80 21.23
C GLN A 65 15.11 9.81 19.72
N ALA A 66 14.28 10.51 18.93
CA ALA A 66 14.42 10.56 17.48
C ALA A 66 15.76 11.15 17.07
N SER A 67 16.41 10.58 16.05
CA SER A 67 17.60 11.16 15.45
C SER A 67 17.28 12.50 14.76
N MET A 68 18.31 13.36 14.54
CA MET A 68 18.12 14.63 13.83
C MET A 68 17.55 14.40 12.42
N ALA A 69 18.00 13.36 11.72
CA ALA A 69 17.46 12.97 10.42
C ALA A 69 15.97 12.61 10.48
N GLN A 70 15.54 11.88 11.52
CA GLN A 70 14.12 11.59 11.74
C GLN A 70 13.30 12.86 12.05
N LEU A 71 13.86 13.79 12.82
CA LEU A 71 13.21 15.07 13.11
C LEU A 71 13.09 15.95 11.87
N MET A 72 14.14 16.03 11.04
CA MET A 72 14.07 16.74 9.75
C MET A 72 13.02 16.12 8.82
N GLN A 73 12.99 14.79 8.73
CA GLN A 73 11.95 14.09 7.95
C GLN A 73 10.54 14.32 8.53
N ALA A 74 10.40 14.40 9.86
CA ALA A 74 9.14 14.73 10.52
C ALA A 74 8.65 16.14 10.16
N ALA A 75 9.55 17.07 9.91
CA ALA A 75 9.22 18.45 9.54
C ALA A 75 8.72 18.61 8.09
N THR A 76 8.74 17.53 7.27
CA THR A 76 8.23 17.59 5.88
C THR A 76 6.69 17.56 5.79
N GLY A 77 5.99 17.12 6.82
CA GLY A 77 4.54 16.89 6.77
C GLY A 77 3.72 18.00 7.43
N ASN A 78 2.47 18.08 7.00
CA ASN A 78 1.47 18.99 7.53
C ASN A 78 0.33 18.20 8.19
N ASP A 79 -0.49 18.89 9.00
CA ASP A 79 -1.74 18.43 9.62
C ASP A 79 -1.58 17.16 10.52
N PRO A 80 -1.03 17.35 11.76
CA PRO A 80 -0.31 18.51 12.22
C PRO A 80 1.12 18.56 11.68
N SER A 81 1.70 19.75 11.55
CA SER A 81 3.13 19.88 11.29
C SER A 81 3.93 19.50 12.53
N LEU A 82 5.24 19.18 12.37
CA LEU A 82 6.11 18.98 13.53
C LEU A 82 6.18 20.24 14.42
N ALA A 83 6.13 21.43 13.82
CA ALA A 83 6.06 22.69 14.54
C ALA A 83 4.82 22.77 15.45
N ASP A 84 3.64 22.31 14.96
CA ASP A 84 2.44 22.25 15.78
C ASP A 84 2.56 21.24 16.91
N VAL A 85 3.15 20.08 16.65
CA VAL A 85 3.40 19.06 17.69
C VAL A 85 4.31 19.63 18.77
N VAL A 86 5.44 20.26 18.40
CA VAL A 86 6.37 20.89 19.36
C VAL A 86 5.66 21.98 20.19
N LYS A 87 4.85 22.84 19.55
CA LYS A 87 4.06 23.86 20.24
C LYS A 87 3.02 23.29 21.19
N MET A 88 2.46 22.09 20.90
CA MET A 88 1.45 21.44 21.75
C MET A 88 2.05 20.74 22.97
N VAL A 89 3.21 20.09 22.78
CA VAL A 89 3.76 19.23 23.85
C VAL A 89 4.83 19.93 24.68
N HIS A 90 5.41 21.04 24.19
CA HIS A 90 6.46 21.80 24.85
C HIS A 90 7.61 20.91 25.33
N PRO A 91 8.38 20.28 24.42
CA PRO A 91 9.51 19.45 24.82
C PRO A 91 10.60 20.28 25.50
N ALA A 92 11.28 19.68 26.47
CA ALA A 92 12.45 20.26 27.11
C ALA A 92 13.70 19.48 26.66
N PRO A 93 14.30 19.82 25.51
CA PRO A 93 15.38 19.04 24.91
C PRO A 93 16.65 19.07 25.75
N SER A 94 17.31 17.93 25.88
CA SER A 94 18.55 17.77 26.64
C SER A 94 19.75 18.38 25.94
N SER A 95 19.79 18.33 24.59
CA SER A 95 20.92 18.86 23.80
C SER A 95 20.69 20.30 23.31
N ALA A 96 21.78 21.07 23.21
CA ALA A 96 21.76 22.42 22.63
C ALA A 96 21.33 22.40 21.17
N GLU A 97 21.80 21.40 20.39
CA GLU A 97 21.44 21.19 19.00
C GLU A 97 19.94 21.01 18.81
N ARG A 98 19.31 20.13 19.61
CA ARG A 98 17.88 19.87 19.53
C ARG A 98 17.05 21.07 19.97
N ARG A 99 17.55 21.83 20.95
CA ARG A 99 16.93 23.08 21.38
C ARG A 99 16.97 24.14 20.28
N ALA A 100 18.12 24.27 19.60
CA ALA A 100 18.27 25.19 18.46
C ALA A 100 17.35 24.78 17.30
N PHE A 101 17.29 23.48 16.97
CA PHE A 101 16.39 22.96 15.94
C PHE A 101 14.92 23.29 16.22
N TYR A 102 14.43 23.06 17.45
CA TYR A 102 13.05 23.39 17.79
C TYR A 102 12.79 24.89 17.77
N GLY A 103 13.73 25.70 18.25
CA GLY A 103 13.63 27.16 18.16
C GLY A 103 13.49 27.63 16.70
N TRP A 104 14.37 27.14 15.82
CA TRP A 104 14.32 27.40 14.39
C TRP A 104 12.98 26.95 13.77
N LEU A 105 12.54 25.72 14.10
CA LEU A 105 11.31 25.14 13.55
C LEU A 105 10.03 25.92 13.87
N ILE A 106 9.94 26.44 15.12
CA ILE A 106 8.75 27.16 15.59
C ILE A 106 8.87 28.69 15.51
N GLY A 107 9.98 29.21 14.94
CA GLY A 107 10.22 30.62 14.77
C GLY A 107 10.51 31.36 16.07
N LYS A 108 11.09 30.72 17.08
CA LYS A 108 11.56 31.34 18.34
C LYS A 108 13.08 31.58 18.30
N PRO A 109 13.61 32.49 19.16
CA PRO A 109 15.05 32.67 19.27
C PRO A 109 15.78 31.35 19.57
N TYR A 110 16.91 31.13 18.93
CA TYR A 110 17.76 29.96 19.10
C TYR A 110 19.24 30.31 18.96
N ASP A 111 20.09 29.47 19.50
CA ASP A 111 21.55 29.59 19.32
C ASP A 111 21.91 29.10 17.89
N VAL A 112 22.37 30.03 17.08
CA VAL A 112 22.77 29.77 15.68
C VAL A 112 23.99 28.85 15.60
N ALA A 113 24.91 28.91 16.58
CA ALA A 113 26.10 28.08 16.62
C ALA A 113 25.76 26.60 16.95
N ALA A 114 24.63 26.36 17.65
CA ALA A 114 24.14 25.04 17.99
C ALA A 114 23.20 24.45 16.93
N LEU A 115 22.86 25.20 15.85
CA LEU A 115 21.95 24.70 14.82
C LEU A 115 22.60 23.53 14.04
N PRO A 116 21.88 22.45 13.75
CA PRO A 116 22.40 21.37 12.90
C PRO A 116 23.01 21.90 11.59
N ALA A 117 24.17 21.36 11.20
CA ALA A 117 24.92 21.85 10.03
C ALA A 117 24.10 21.80 8.74
N GLU A 118 23.28 20.75 8.57
CA GLU A 118 22.39 20.56 7.43
C GLU A 118 21.36 21.67 7.33
N ILE A 119 20.82 22.11 8.46
CA ILE A 119 19.81 23.18 8.52
C ILE A 119 20.45 24.54 8.30
N ALA A 120 21.65 24.76 8.85
CA ALA A 120 22.44 25.96 8.58
C ALA A 120 22.78 26.07 7.08
N ALA A 121 23.22 24.94 6.47
CA ALA A 121 23.46 24.84 5.02
C ALA A 121 22.19 25.12 4.19
N PHE A 122 21.07 24.57 4.59
CA PHE A 122 19.77 24.85 3.94
C PHE A 122 19.40 26.33 4.07
N GLY A 123 19.58 26.94 5.23
CA GLY A 123 19.33 28.35 5.46
C GLY A 123 20.22 29.28 4.59
N ALA A 124 21.48 28.89 4.38
CA ALA A 124 22.39 29.59 3.47
C ALA A 124 21.95 29.40 2.00
N TRP A 125 21.70 28.18 1.57
CA TRP A 125 21.25 27.83 0.21
C TRP A 125 19.92 28.50 -0.15
N LYS A 126 18.95 28.53 0.78
CA LYS A 126 17.63 29.15 0.57
C LYS A 126 17.71 30.63 0.15
N ARG A 127 18.74 31.37 0.55
CA ARG A 127 18.92 32.78 0.17
C ARG A 127 19.33 32.94 -1.30
N SER A 128 20.00 31.94 -1.86
CA SER A 128 20.34 31.87 -3.28
C SER A 128 20.33 30.39 -3.72
N PRO A 129 19.18 29.86 -4.17
CA PRO A 129 18.98 28.43 -4.40
C PRO A 129 19.69 27.94 -5.67
N LYS A 130 21.02 28.13 -5.72
CA LYS A 130 21.90 27.72 -6.82
C LYS A 130 23.03 26.83 -6.27
N GLY A 131 23.69 26.12 -7.17
CA GLY A 131 24.81 25.24 -6.81
C GLY A 131 24.38 23.93 -6.14
N GLU A 132 25.25 23.45 -5.26
CA GLU A 132 25.07 22.15 -4.60
C GLU A 132 23.88 22.16 -3.64
N LEU A 133 23.11 21.06 -3.68
CA LEU A 133 21.95 20.88 -2.80
C LEU A 133 22.39 20.49 -1.38
N PRO A 134 21.87 21.16 -0.33
CA PRO A 134 22.15 20.78 1.05
C PRO A 134 21.55 19.38 1.37
N PRO A 135 22.13 18.67 2.36
CA PRO A 135 21.71 17.31 2.73
C PRO A 135 20.46 17.31 3.64
N VAL A 136 19.39 17.91 3.17
CA VAL A 136 18.08 17.95 3.85
C VAL A 136 17.05 17.10 3.11
N PRO A 137 15.87 16.80 3.70
CA PRO A 137 14.79 16.12 2.99
C PRO A 137 14.48 16.80 1.66
N PHE A 138 14.33 16.00 0.59
CA PHE A 138 14.15 16.55 -0.76
C PHE A 138 12.87 17.40 -0.87
N GLU A 139 11.87 17.10 -0.06
CA GLU A 139 10.61 17.85 0.00
C GLU A 139 10.82 19.33 0.36
N TRP A 140 11.85 19.65 1.15
CA TRP A 140 12.19 21.04 1.47
C TRP A 140 12.77 21.77 0.26
N LEU A 141 13.51 21.04 -0.58
CA LEU A 141 14.19 21.58 -1.75
C LEU A 141 13.22 21.78 -2.92
N THR A 142 12.25 20.87 -3.10
CA THR A 142 11.27 20.93 -4.20
C THR A 142 10.27 22.09 -4.08
N ALA A 143 10.29 22.83 -2.98
CA ALA A 143 9.55 24.09 -2.85
C ALA A 143 10.22 25.26 -3.60
N PHE A 144 11.44 25.08 -4.12
CA PHE A 144 12.20 26.08 -4.86
C PHE A 144 12.32 25.71 -6.33
N PRO A 145 12.54 26.69 -7.23
CA PRO A 145 12.79 26.41 -8.64
C PRO A 145 14.17 25.76 -8.80
N LEU A 146 14.17 24.44 -8.99
CA LEU A 146 15.39 23.66 -9.21
C LEU A 146 15.64 23.50 -10.72
N VAL A 147 16.91 23.51 -11.12
CA VAL A 147 17.35 23.20 -12.50
C VAL A 147 17.45 21.69 -12.71
N ALA A 148 17.54 21.25 -13.99
CA ALA A 148 17.56 19.83 -14.35
C ALA A 148 18.68 19.05 -13.63
N GLU A 149 19.87 19.63 -13.54
CA GLU A 149 21.02 19.02 -12.86
C GLU A 149 20.73 18.76 -11.36
N GLN A 150 20.06 19.71 -10.70
CA GLN A 150 19.65 19.56 -9.29
C GLN A 150 18.57 18.47 -9.14
N TRP A 151 17.63 18.37 -10.08
CA TRP A 151 16.67 17.26 -10.12
C TRP A 151 17.36 15.91 -10.37
N GLY A 152 18.40 15.88 -11.20
CA GLY A 152 19.25 14.71 -11.40
C GLY A 152 19.91 14.26 -10.09
N VAL A 153 20.49 15.20 -9.33
CA VAL A 153 21.06 14.92 -8.01
C VAL A 153 19.99 14.39 -7.04
N LEU A 154 18.80 14.98 -7.01
CA LEU A 154 17.71 14.47 -6.18
C LEU A 154 17.32 13.03 -6.57
N ALA A 155 17.21 12.73 -7.86
CA ALA A 155 16.90 11.40 -8.35
C ALA A 155 17.89 10.35 -7.83
N THR A 156 19.16 10.68 -7.69
CA THR A 156 20.19 9.78 -7.15
C THR A 156 20.23 9.73 -5.61
N ARG A 157 19.71 10.74 -4.90
CA ARG A 157 19.68 10.79 -3.44
C ARG A 157 18.38 10.29 -2.80
N MET A 158 17.23 10.36 -3.51
CA MET A 158 15.93 9.92 -3.00
C MET A 158 15.97 8.46 -2.54
N GLY A 159 15.28 8.13 -1.44
CA GLY A 159 15.03 6.74 -1.06
C GLY A 159 14.23 6.01 -2.14
N TRP A 160 14.33 4.68 -2.20
CA TRP A 160 13.75 3.86 -3.26
C TRP A 160 12.24 4.11 -3.48
N GLN A 161 11.45 4.20 -2.39
CA GLN A 161 10.00 4.48 -2.49
C GLN A 161 9.71 5.89 -3.00
N ALA A 162 10.47 6.88 -2.53
CA ALA A 162 10.33 8.25 -3.00
C ALA A 162 10.69 8.37 -4.48
N LEU A 163 11.78 7.73 -4.90
CA LEU A 163 12.21 7.66 -6.29
C LEU A 163 11.09 7.11 -7.19
N ARG A 164 10.55 5.93 -6.84
CA ARG A 164 9.44 5.31 -7.58
C ARG A 164 8.22 6.23 -7.69
N MET A 165 7.89 6.96 -6.64
CA MET A 165 6.71 7.85 -6.61
C MET A 165 6.91 9.16 -7.37
N ASN A 166 8.15 9.57 -7.62
CA ASN A 166 8.46 10.85 -8.23
C ASN A 166 8.91 10.78 -9.70
N LEU A 167 8.84 9.63 -10.37
CA LEU A 167 9.36 9.45 -11.74
C LEU A 167 8.78 10.47 -12.73
N ASN A 168 7.47 10.70 -12.71
CA ASN A 168 6.84 11.72 -13.57
C ASN A 168 7.25 13.15 -13.20
N THR A 169 7.52 13.42 -11.92
CA THR A 169 8.02 14.72 -11.47
C THR A 169 9.45 14.95 -11.95
N LEU A 170 10.30 13.92 -11.85
CA LEU A 170 11.67 13.94 -12.35
C LEU A 170 11.68 14.16 -13.88
N ALA A 171 10.82 13.46 -14.62
CA ALA A 171 10.69 13.62 -16.07
C ALA A 171 10.28 15.05 -16.46
N ARG A 172 9.22 15.59 -15.82
CA ARG A 172 8.74 16.95 -16.09
C ARG A 172 9.77 18.05 -15.80
N ASN A 173 10.67 17.78 -14.88
CA ASN A 173 11.72 18.74 -14.50
C ASN A 173 13.07 18.46 -15.17
N GLY A 174 13.08 17.62 -16.21
CA GLY A 174 14.26 17.41 -17.04
C GLY A 174 15.37 16.56 -16.42
N ALA A 175 15.13 15.88 -15.28
CA ALA A 175 16.16 15.09 -14.61
C ALA A 175 16.75 14.00 -15.51
N PHE A 176 15.96 13.39 -16.39
CA PHE A 176 16.40 12.33 -17.30
C PHE A 176 17.16 12.85 -18.54
N ALA A 177 17.23 14.16 -18.75
CA ALA A 177 18.08 14.77 -19.76
C ALA A 177 19.52 14.98 -19.27
N VAL A 178 19.77 14.79 -17.96
CA VAL A 178 21.10 14.90 -17.37
C VAL A 178 21.85 13.58 -17.55
N ASP A 179 23.08 13.65 -18.03
CA ASP A 179 23.91 12.48 -18.32
C ASP A 179 24.03 11.53 -17.12
N GLY A 180 23.84 10.24 -17.38
CA GLY A 180 23.97 9.18 -16.38
C GLY A 180 22.81 9.04 -15.40
N VAL A 181 21.85 9.98 -15.37
CA VAL A 181 20.73 9.93 -14.41
C VAL A 181 19.74 8.81 -14.74
N THR A 182 19.44 8.60 -16.03
CA THR A 182 18.54 7.51 -16.46
C THR A 182 19.08 6.15 -16.03
N GLU A 183 20.36 5.88 -16.28
CA GLU A 183 21.04 4.64 -15.93
C GLU A 183 21.10 4.44 -14.41
N ALA A 184 21.43 5.49 -13.68
CA ALA A 184 21.50 5.45 -12.21
C ALA A 184 20.12 5.16 -11.59
N VAL A 185 19.07 5.79 -12.09
CA VAL A 185 17.70 5.56 -11.62
C VAL A 185 17.23 4.15 -11.96
N ALA A 186 17.46 3.68 -13.18
CA ALA A 186 17.10 2.33 -13.61
C ALA A 186 17.83 1.27 -12.78
N ALA A 187 19.15 1.41 -12.59
CA ALA A 187 19.94 0.50 -11.76
C ALA A 187 19.42 0.41 -10.32
N ARG A 188 19.10 1.56 -9.71
CA ARG A 188 18.57 1.61 -8.34
C ARG A 188 17.18 0.98 -8.21
N LEU A 189 16.30 1.18 -9.19
CA LEU A 189 14.97 0.56 -9.18
C LEU A 189 15.03 -0.94 -9.37
N ALA A 190 15.96 -1.44 -10.17
CA ALA A 190 16.16 -2.87 -10.43
C ALA A 190 17.03 -3.58 -9.37
N ASP A 191 17.61 -2.85 -8.41
CA ASP A 191 18.47 -3.43 -7.37
C ASP A 191 17.68 -4.41 -6.47
N ARG A 192 17.97 -5.70 -6.63
CA ARG A 192 17.32 -6.78 -5.89
C ARG A 192 17.52 -6.70 -4.39
N GLN A 193 18.67 -6.22 -3.91
CA GLN A 193 18.92 -6.05 -2.47
C GLN A 193 18.07 -4.91 -1.89
N ALA A 194 17.97 -3.80 -2.61
CA ALA A 194 17.09 -2.70 -2.24
C ALA A 194 15.61 -3.15 -2.25
N ILE A 195 15.18 -3.88 -3.28
CA ILE A 195 13.82 -4.44 -3.39
C ILE A 195 13.51 -5.37 -2.22
N ALA A 196 14.41 -6.30 -1.89
CA ALA A 196 14.23 -7.24 -0.79
C ALA A 196 14.15 -6.54 0.58
N ARG A 197 14.88 -5.43 0.77
CA ARG A 197 14.87 -4.62 2.00
C ARG A 197 13.62 -3.74 2.09
N VAL A 198 13.25 -3.07 1.00
CA VAL A 198 12.11 -2.14 0.93
C VAL A 198 10.78 -2.88 0.86
N ARG A 199 10.79 -4.10 0.30
CA ARG A 199 9.61 -4.95 0.06
C ARG A 199 8.47 -4.18 -0.61
N PRO A 200 8.72 -3.56 -1.78
CA PRO A 200 7.66 -2.91 -2.52
C PRO A 200 6.63 -3.96 -2.93
N MET A 201 5.37 -3.62 -2.80
CA MET A 201 4.30 -4.54 -3.10
C MET A 201 3.97 -4.52 -4.60
N PRO A 202 3.57 -5.66 -5.21
CA PRO A 202 3.27 -5.79 -6.64
C PRO A 202 2.29 -4.72 -7.16
N TYR A 203 1.23 -4.45 -6.41
CA TYR A 203 0.26 -3.41 -6.76
C TYR A 203 0.88 -2.01 -6.87
N GLN A 204 1.77 -1.64 -5.95
CA GLN A 204 2.43 -0.34 -5.97
C GLN A 204 3.30 -0.16 -7.22
N LEU A 205 3.92 -1.24 -7.69
CA LEU A 205 4.76 -1.24 -8.88
C LEU A 205 3.93 -1.22 -10.15
N MET A 206 2.84 -1.98 -10.19
CA MET A 206 1.88 -1.91 -11.29
C MET A 206 1.31 -0.50 -11.45
N VAL A 207 0.93 0.16 -10.34
CA VAL A 207 0.47 1.56 -10.36
C VAL A 207 1.55 2.48 -10.91
N ALA A 208 2.81 2.31 -10.49
CA ALA A 208 3.91 3.13 -10.99
C ALA A 208 4.15 2.95 -12.49
N LEU A 209 4.09 1.72 -12.99
CA LEU A 209 4.18 1.39 -14.42
C LEU A 209 3.03 2.00 -15.22
N GLY A 210 1.79 1.78 -14.79
CA GLY A 210 0.60 2.31 -15.47
C GLY A 210 0.49 3.83 -15.44
N GLN A 211 1.22 4.50 -14.55
CA GLN A 211 1.26 5.95 -14.43
C GLN A 211 2.52 6.57 -15.04
N ALA A 212 3.50 5.77 -15.44
CA ALA A 212 4.69 6.27 -16.11
C ALA A 212 4.27 6.97 -17.42
N GLY A 213 4.48 8.28 -17.47
CA GLY A 213 4.18 9.08 -18.67
C GLY A 213 5.27 8.93 -19.74
N ASP A 214 4.99 9.47 -20.92
CA ASP A 214 5.89 9.42 -22.09
C ASP A 214 7.29 10.01 -21.81
N GLY A 215 7.41 10.90 -20.83
CA GLY A 215 8.69 11.46 -20.41
C GLY A 215 9.55 10.57 -19.51
N VAL A 216 9.03 9.42 -19.05
CA VAL A 216 9.82 8.46 -18.25
C VAL A 216 10.53 7.50 -19.21
N PRO A 217 11.90 7.45 -19.21
CA PRO A 217 12.66 6.64 -20.15
C PRO A 217 12.29 5.16 -20.10
N LEU A 218 12.34 4.48 -21.26
CA LEU A 218 12.04 3.05 -21.38
C LEU A 218 12.93 2.19 -20.48
N ALA A 219 14.19 2.56 -20.26
CA ALA A 219 15.08 1.86 -19.35
C ALA A 219 14.58 1.89 -17.90
N VAL A 220 13.98 3.01 -17.48
CA VAL A 220 13.38 3.16 -16.14
C VAL A 220 12.08 2.35 -16.03
N GLN A 221 11.26 2.31 -17.07
CA GLN A 221 10.05 1.48 -17.13
C GLN A 221 10.42 -0.02 -17.07
N ALA A 222 11.42 -0.46 -17.83
CA ALA A 222 11.93 -1.84 -17.79
C ALA A 222 12.48 -2.21 -16.38
N ALA A 223 13.11 -1.25 -15.68
CA ALA A 223 13.57 -1.45 -14.32
C ALA A 223 12.39 -1.62 -13.33
N LEU A 224 11.29 -0.87 -13.50
CA LEU A 224 10.06 -1.07 -12.73
C LEU A 224 9.41 -2.44 -12.99
N GLU A 225 9.41 -2.92 -14.25
CA GLU A 225 8.94 -4.28 -14.57
C GLU A 225 9.80 -5.34 -13.87
N SER A 226 11.12 -5.16 -13.90
CA SER A 226 12.04 -6.06 -13.20
C SER A 226 11.82 -6.04 -11.69
N ALA A 227 11.53 -4.86 -11.12
CA ALA A 227 11.17 -4.73 -9.72
C ALA A 227 9.83 -5.41 -9.39
N LEU A 228 8.84 -5.32 -10.30
CA LEU A 228 7.56 -6.03 -10.15
C LEU A 228 7.78 -7.55 -10.08
N GLU A 229 8.54 -8.12 -11.01
CA GLU A 229 8.87 -9.56 -10.97
C GLU A 229 9.61 -9.94 -9.68
N ALA A 230 10.58 -9.13 -9.25
CA ALA A 230 11.31 -9.38 -8.00
C ALA A 230 10.41 -9.28 -6.76
N SER A 231 9.41 -8.39 -6.76
CA SER A 231 8.48 -8.21 -5.64
C SER A 231 7.56 -9.41 -5.41
N LEU A 232 7.36 -10.24 -6.44
CA LEU A 232 6.53 -11.46 -6.33
C LEU A 232 7.10 -12.48 -5.34
N ALA A 233 8.39 -12.41 -5.04
CA ALA A 233 8.97 -13.23 -3.97
C ALA A 233 8.29 -13.01 -2.61
N SER A 234 7.62 -11.87 -2.43
CA SER A 234 6.83 -11.54 -1.24
C SER A 234 5.38 -12.04 -1.31
N VAL A 235 4.92 -12.57 -2.45
CA VAL A 235 3.58 -13.15 -2.60
C VAL A 235 3.65 -14.62 -2.18
N PRO A 236 2.94 -15.02 -1.13
CA PRO A 236 3.00 -16.39 -0.64
C PRO A 236 2.36 -17.36 -1.65
N LYS A 237 2.92 -18.57 -1.72
CA LYS A 237 2.33 -19.69 -2.46
C LYS A 237 1.09 -20.20 -1.71
N LEU A 238 0.01 -20.45 -2.44
CA LEU A 238 -1.16 -21.15 -1.93
C LEU A 238 -0.97 -22.67 -2.08
N GLU A 239 -1.42 -23.44 -1.12
CA GLU A 239 -1.30 -24.90 -1.14
C GLU A 239 -2.48 -25.55 -1.90
N GLY A 240 -2.22 -26.72 -2.51
CA GLY A 240 -3.23 -27.53 -3.20
C GLY A 240 -3.66 -26.99 -4.59
N GLN A 241 -4.81 -27.43 -5.03
CA GLN A 241 -5.40 -27.06 -6.32
C GLN A 241 -6.07 -25.68 -6.21
N VAL A 242 -5.44 -24.68 -6.82
CA VAL A 242 -5.86 -23.28 -6.75
C VAL A 242 -6.55 -22.85 -8.04
N VAL A 243 -7.70 -22.23 -7.90
CA VAL A 243 -8.45 -21.62 -9.02
C VAL A 243 -8.63 -20.14 -8.73
N VAL A 244 -8.26 -19.28 -9.68
CA VAL A 244 -8.48 -17.84 -9.58
C VAL A 244 -9.43 -17.39 -10.66
N CYS A 245 -10.48 -16.70 -10.27
CA CYS A 245 -11.57 -16.26 -11.13
C CYS A 245 -11.61 -14.72 -11.15
N PRO A 246 -10.80 -14.07 -12.03
CA PRO A 246 -10.87 -12.62 -12.19
C PRO A 246 -12.11 -12.24 -12.99
N ASP A 247 -12.87 -11.31 -12.47
CA ASP A 247 -13.97 -10.65 -13.16
C ASP A 247 -13.39 -9.75 -14.28
N VAL A 248 -13.90 -9.94 -15.50
CA VAL A 248 -13.53 -9.15 -16.68
C VAL A 248 -14.75 -8.45 -17.29
N SER A 249 -15.83 -8.29 -16.52
CA SER A 249 -17.05 -7.60 -16.94
C SER A 249 -16.83 -6.10 -17.19
N GLY A 250 -17.81 -5.45 -17.81
CA GLY A 250 -17.72 -4.04 -18.20
C GLY A 250 -17.54 -3.07 -17.03
N SER A 251 -18.17 -3.34 -15.87
CA SER A 251 -18.03 -2.53 -14.64
C SER A 251 -16.60 -2.48 -14.12
N MET A 252 -15.82 -3.54 -14.33
CA MET A 252 -14.42 -3.63 -13.95
C MET A 252 -13.50 -2.60 -14.65
N GLY A 253 -13.99 -1.91 -15.67
CA GLY A 253 -13.33 -0.75 -16.28
C GLY A 253 -13.31 0.50 -15.39
N SER A 254 -14.08 0.53 -14.29
CA SER A 254 -14.17 1.65 -13.36
C SER A 254 -12.88 1.86 -12.56
N PRO A 255 -12.58 3.12 -12.12
CA PRO A 255 -11.43 3.40 -11.26
C PRO A 255 -11.50 2.64 -9.94
N ALA A 256 -10.46 1.90 -9.58
CA ALA A 256 -10.41 1.07 -8.37
C ALA A 256 -10.62 1.87 -7.06
N THR A 257 -10.32 3.16 -7.05
CA THR A 257 -10.55 4.07 -5.90
C THR A 257 -11.92 4.71 -5.90
N GLY A 258 -12.79 4.33 -6.84
CA GLY A 258 -14.06 4.99 -7.11
C GLY A 258 -13.88 6.43 -7.62
N TYR A 259 -14.98 7.09 -7.94
CA TYR A 259 -15.02 8.47 -8.44
C TYR A 259 -14.89 9.48 -7.28
N ARG A 260 -13.75 9.45 -6.56
CA ARG A 260 -13.52 10.42 -5.47
C ARG A 260 -12.90 11.70 -6.02
N LYS A 261 -13.43 12.87 -5.59
CA LYS A 261 -12.85 14.17 -5.93
C LYS A 261 -11.37 14.21 -5.51
N GLY A 262 -10.48 14.48 -6.44
CA GLY A 262 -9.03 14.52 -6.21
C GLY A 262 -8.31 13.17 -6.34
N ALA A 263 -9.00 12.07 -6.67
CA ALA A 263 -8.34 10.81 -7.01
C ALA A 263 -7.64 10.94 -8.36
N SER A 264 -6.31 10.73 -8.37
CA SER A 264 -5.47 10.77 -9.56
C SER A 264 -5.10 9.39 -10.12
N SER A 265 -5.53 8.32 -9.46
CA SER A 265 -5.20 6.96 -9.89
C SER A 265 -6.00 6.57 -11.13
N LYS A 266 -5.28 6.18 -12.18
CA LYS A 266 -5.86 5.63 -13.43
C LYS A 266 -6.07 4.11 -13.35
N VAL A 267 -5.76 3.48 -12.22
CA VAL A 267 -5.88 2.02 -12.05
C VAL A 267 -7.35 1.63 -11.97
N ARG A 268 -7.74 0.73 -12.83
CA ARG A 268 -9.10 0.17 -12.92
C ARG A 268 -9.24 -1.07 -12.05
N CYS A 269 -10.46 -1.46 -11.73
CA CYS A 269 -10.73 -2.71 -11.02
C CYS A 269 -10.18 -3.92 -11.77
N ILE A 270 -10.31 -3.95 -13.12
CA ILE A 270 -9.75 -5.01 -13.97
C ILE A 270 -8.23 -5.14 -13.82
N ASP A 271 -7.50 -4.03 -13.66
CA ASP A 271 -6.04 -4.06 -13.52
C ASP A 271 -5.63 -4.76 -12.21
N ILE A 272 -6.42 -4.57 -11.14
CA ILE A 272 -6.21 -5.26 -9.85
C ILE A 272 -6.55 -6.75 -9.97
N ALA A 273 -7.71 -7.11 -10.54
CA ALA A 273 -8.11 -8.50 -10.71
C ALA A 273 -7.09 -9.26 -11.56
N ALA A 274 -6.62 -8.64 -12.64
CA ALA A 274 -5.60 -9.17 -13.52
C ALA A 274 -4.25 -9.37 -12.80
N LEU A 275 -3.83 -8.40 -11.97
CA LEU A 275 -2.62 -8.51 -11.16
C LEU A 275 -2.70 -9.68 -10.18
N VAL A 276 -3.81 -9.79 -9.43
CA VAL A 276 -4.02 -10.88 -8.47
C VAL A 276 -3.94 -12.24 -9.16
N ALA A 277 -4.67 -12.40 -10.26
CA ALA A 277 -4.68 -13.65 -11.02
C ALA A 277 -3.31 -14.00 -11.60
N ALA A 278 -2.59 -13.02 -12.18
CA ALA A 278 -1.27 -13.23 -12.75
C ALA A 278 -0.21 -13.52 -11.66
N ALA A 279 -0.30 -12.84 -10.50
CA ALA A 279 0.62 -13.07 -9.38
C ALA A 279 0.42 -14.45 -8.75
N VAL A 280 -0.84 -14.87 -8.53
CA VAL A 280 -1.14 -16.22 -8.02
C VAL A 280 -0.69 -17.29 -9.02
N LEU A 281 -0.97 -17.12 -10.32
CA LEU A 281 -0.51 -18.05 -11.37
C LEU A 281 1.03 -18.15 -11.40
N ARG A 282 1.74 -17.05 -11.20
CA ARG A 282 3.20 -17.02 -11.17
C ARG A 282 3.79 -17.81 -10.00
N GLN A 283 3.17 -17.72 -8.84
CA GLN A 283 3.57 -18.45 -7.62
C GLN A 283 3.07 -19.90 -7.62
N ASN A 284 1.91 -20.14 -8.21
CA ASN A 284 1.25 -21.45 -8.31
C ASN A 284 1.12 -21.83 -9.79
N ARG A 285 2.16 -22.44 -10.37
CA ARG A 285 2.20 -22.75 -11.81
C ARG A 285 1.09 -23.66 -12.30
N ASP A 286 0.55 -24.49 -11.40
CA ASP A 286 -0.56 -25.38 -11.64
C ASP A 286 -1.92 -24.72 -11.35
N ALA A 287 -1.94 -23.46 -10.93
CA ALA A 287 -3.17 -22.74 -10.70
C ALA A 287 -3.95 -22.54 -12.01
N ARG A 288 -5.25 -22.71 -11.94
CA ARG A 288 -6.14 -22.46 -13.05
C ARG A 288 -6.71 -21.05 -12.96
N VAL A 289 -6.59 -20.27 -14.03
CA VAL A 289 -7.21 -18.95 -14.13
C VAL A 289 -8.45 -19.07 -15.01
N ILE A 290 -9.62 -18.67 -14.47
CA ILE A 290 -10.93 -18.74 -15.13
C ILE A 290 -11.52 -17.33 -15.15
N PRO A 291 -11.16 -16.47 -16.14
CA PRO A 291 -11.79 -15.16 -16.28
C PRO A 291 -13.29 -15.31 -16.57
N PHE A 292 -14.09 -14.40 -16.07
CA PHE A 292 -15.54 -14.46 -16.27
C PHE A 292 -16.17 -13.08 -16.45
N GLU A 293 -17.29 -13.08 -17.14
CA GLU A 293 -18.24 -11.97 -17.26
C GLU A 293 -19.66 -12.53 -17.11
N GLN A 294 -20.56 -12.43 -18.09
CA GLN A 294 -21.84 -13.20 -18.12
C GLN A 294 -21.61 -14.71 -18.12
N THR A 295 -20.54 -15.14 -18.77
CA THR A 295 -20.07 -16.51 -18.87
C THR A 295 -18.57 -16.57 -18.63
N VAL A 296 -18.03 -17.77 -18.55
CA VAL A 296 -16.58 -17.95 -18.50
C VAL A 296 -15.95 -17.53 -19.82
N VAL A 297 -14.88 -16.75 -19.75
CA VAL A 297 -14.08 -16.30 -20.90
C VAL A 297 -12.90 -17.27 -21.08
N THR A 298 -12.75 -17.81 -22.28
CA THR A 298 -11.61 -18.67 -22.59
C THR A 298 -10.38 -17.84 -22.87
N LEU A 299 -9.38 -17.93 -22.01
CA LEU A 299 -8.09 -17.22 -22.16
C LEU A 299 -6.96 -18.13 -21.71
N LYS A 300 -5.95 -18.29 -22.54
CA LYS A 300 -4.74 -19.05 -22.21
C LYS A 300 -3.66 -18.09 -21.70
N LEU A 301 -3.27 -18.27 -20.45
CA LEU A 301 -2.14 -17.58 -19.80
C LEU A 301 -0.95 -18.53 -19.74
N ASP A 302 0.25 -17.95 -19.71
CA ASP A 302 1.51 -18.67 -19.55
C ASP A 302 2.05 -18.45 -18.11
N PRO A 303 2.12 -19.50 -17.26
CA PRO A 303 2.62 -19.36 -15.88
C PRO A 303 4.10 -18.96 -15.81
N HIS A 304 4.84 -19.08 -16.92
CA HIS A 304 6.24 -18.65 -17.02
C HIS A 304 6.43 -17.22 -17.54
N ALA A 305 5.39 -16.65 -18.15
CA ALA A 305 5.44 -15.26 -18.61
C ALA A 305 5.53 -14.27 -17.46
N ARG A 306 6.05 -13.07 -17.75
CA ARG A 306 6.05 -11.97 -16.76
C ARG A 306 4.62 -11.64 -16.34
N VAL A 307 4.46 -11.29 -15.05
CA VAL A 307 3.14 -10.94 -14.49
C VAL A 307 2.49 -9.79 -15.25
N ALA A 308 3.26 -8.77 -15.65
CA ALA A 308 2.74 -7.68 -16.46
C ALA A 308 2.12 -8.14 -17.78
N VAL A 309 2.71 -9.15 -18.45
CA VAL A 309 2.21 -9.70 -19.71
C VAL A 309 0.88 -10.42 -19.51
N ASN A 310 0.77 -11.29 -18.52
CA ASN A 310 -0.47 -12.00 -18.20
C ASN A 310 -1.56 -11.03 -17.71
N ALA A 311 -1.20 -10.05 -16.90
CA ALA A 311 -2.13 -9.02 -16.43
C ALA A 311 -2.67 -8.17 -17.59
N ALA A 312 -1.81 -7.77 -18.54
CA ALA A 312 -2.24 -7.03 -19.72
C ALA A 312 -3.21 -7.85 -20.60
N LYS A 313 -2.94 -9.16 -20.80
CA LYS A 313 -3.84 -10.05 -21.54
C LYS A 313 -5.21 -10.14 -20.87
N LEU A 314 -5.25 -10.28 -19.54
CA LEU A 314 -6.50 -10.34 -18.77
C LEU A 314 -7.26 -9.00 -18.83
N ALA A 315 -6.56 -7.89 -18.71
CA ALA A 315 -7.18 -6.55 -18.76
C ALA A 315 -7.68 -6.14 -20.16
N GLY A 316 -7.32 -6.91 -21.18
CA GLY A 316 -7.71 -6.68 -22.58
C GLY A 316 -8.90 -7.51 -23.05
N VAL A 317 -9.50 -8.36 -22.20
CA VAL A 317 -10.64 -9.22 -22.57
C VAL A 317 -11.89 -8.90 -21.75
N GLY A 318 -13.05 -9.34 -22.23
CA GLY A 318 -14.33 -9.16 -21.54
C GLY A 318 -15.05 -7.87 -21.93
N GLY A 319 -15.92 -7.39 -21.04
CA GLY A 319 -16.72 -6.16 -21.24
C GLY A 319 -18.23 -6.39 -21.18
N GLY A 320 -18.67 -7.65 -20.99
CA GLY A 320 -20.08 -8.02 -20.83
C GLY A 320 -20.65 -7.74 -19.43
N GLY A 321 -21.81 -8.34 -19.12
CA GLY A 321 -22.41 -8.28 -17.79
C GLY A 321 -21.69 -9.19 -16.79
N THR A 322 -22.05 -9.12 -15.51
CA THR A 322 -21.38 -9.85 -14.43
C THR A 322 -22.20 -11.04 -13.94
N ASN A 323 -21.63 -12.25 -13.96
CA ASN A 323 -22.18 -13.45 -13.36
C ASN A 323 -21.13 -14.17 -12.50
N VAL A 324 -21.09 -13.85 -11.23
CA VAL A 324 -20.10 -14.38 -10.27
C VAL A 324 -20.22 -15.91 -10.10
N SER A 325 -21.39 -16.51 -10.37
CA SER A 325 -21.60 -17.96 -10.27
C SER A 325 -21.01 -18.76 -11.44
N ALA A 326 -20.73 -18.11 -12.59
CA ALA A 326 -20.31 -18.79 -13.82
C ALA A 326 -19.06 -19.66 -13.66
N PRO A 327 -17.96 -19.20 -13.04
CA PRO A 327 -16.77 -20.05 -12.84
C PRO A 327 -17.04 -21.23 -11.91
N LEU A 328 -17.86 -21.06 -10.86
CA LEU A 328 -18.23 -22.16 -9.96
C LEU A 328 -19.11 -23.21 -10.68
N ALA A 329 -20.04 -22.77 -11.52
CA ALA A 329 -20.87 -23.65 -12.34
C ALA A 329 -20.00 -24.46 -13.32
N LEU A 330 -18.98 -23.86 -13.94
CA LEU A 330 -18.03 -24.60 -14.78
C LEU A 330 -17.28 -25.66 -13.99
N LEU A 331 -16.71 -25.32 -12.82
CA LEU A 331 -16.01 -26.26 -11.94
C LEU A 331 -16.91 -27.40 -11.50
N ASN A 332 -18.21 -27.13 -11.26
CA ASN A 332 -19.20 -28.12 -10.94
C ASN A 332 -19.51 -29.06 -12.12
N LYS A 333 -19.68 -28.53 -13.33
CA LYS A 333 -19.87 -29.29 -14.56
C LYS A 333 -18.72 -30.25 -14.84
N GLU A 334 -17.49 -29.78 -14.62
CA GLU A 334 -16.28 -30.57 -14.82
C GLU A 334 -15.98 -31.53 -13.66
N ARG A 335 -16.72 -31.47 -12.56
CA ARG A 335 -16.44 -32.22 -11.31
C ARG A 335 -15.01 -31.97 -10.80
N ALA A 336 -14.54 -30.73 -10.95
CA ALA A 336 -13.15 -30.35 -10.62
C ALA A 336 -12.82 -30.58 -9.14
N ARG A 337 -11.59 -31.04 -8.88
CA ARG A 337 -10.99 -31.01 -7.55
C ARG A 337 -10.38 -29.64 -7.32
N VAL A 338 -10.72 -29.01 -6.20
CA VAL A 338 -10.20 -27.70 -5.83
C VAL A 338 -10.01 -27.62 -4.31
N ASP A 339 -8.95 -26.94 -3.91
CA ASP A 339 -8.66 -26.66 -2.48
C ASP A 339 -8.93 -25.19 -2.17
N THR A 340 -8.66 -24.28 -3.11
CA THR A 340 -8.90 -22.85 -2.94
C THR A 340 -9.46 -22.26 -4.23
N VAL A 341 -10.59 -21.55 -4.10
CA VAL A 341 -11.14 -20.69 -5.18
C VAL A 341 -11.05 -19.25 -4.75
N VAL A 342 -10.47 -18.39 -5.61
CA VAL A 342 -10.36 -16.95 -5.39
C VAL A 342 -11.18 -16.24 -6.45
N ILE A 343 -12.18 -15.48 -6.06
CA ILE A 343 -12.99 -14.63 -6.93
C ILE A 343 -12.56 -13.18 -6.69
N VAL A 344 -12.27 -12.44 -7.74
CA VAL A 344 -11.87 -11.02 -7.67
C VAL A 344 -12.80 -10.22 -8.56
N SER A 345 -13.62 -9.35 -7.98
CA SER A 345 -14.66 -8.59 -8.66
C SER A 345 -14.82 -7.18 -8.02
N ASP A 346 -15.58 -6.29 -8.66
CA ASP A 346 -16.03 -5.02 -8.08
C ASP A 346 -17.30 -5.16 -7.22
N ASN A 347 -17.76 -6.37 -6.98
CA ASN A 347 -18.94 -6.72 -6.18
C ASN A 347 -20.31 -6.45 -6.83
N GLU A 348 -20.37 -6.05 -8.09
CA GLU A 348 -21.66 -5.87 -8.78
C GLU A 348 -22.04 -7.11 -9.59
N SER A 349 -22.97 -7.96 -9.07
CA SER A 349 -23.55 -9.06 -9.85
C SER A 349 -24.96 -8.70 -10.33
N TRP A 350 -25.08 -8.35 -11.62
CA TRP A 350 -26.35 -7.96 -12.24
C TRP A 350 -27.21 -9.15 -12.70
N VAL A 351 -26.62 -10.34 -12.82
CA VAL A 351 -27.25 -11.52 -13.43
C VAL A 351 -27.69 -12.58 -12.40
N ASP A 352 -27.52 -12.30 -11.11
CA ASP A 352 -27.80 -13.27 -10.05
C ASP A 352 -28.94 -12.85 -9.08
N PRO A 353 -30.18 -12.62 -9.53
CA PRO A 353 -31.30 -12.34 -8.65
C PRO A 353 -31.95 -13.64 -8.18
N SER A 354 -31.51 -14.23 -7.07
CA SER A 354 -32.29 -15.27 -6.44
C SER A 354 -33.36 -14.68 -5.51
N ARG A 355 -34.60 -14.90 -5.82
CA ARG A 355 -35.78 -14.46 -5.03
C ARG A 355 -35.90 -15.10 -3.63
N ARG A 356 -34.95 -15.94 -3.17
CA ARG A 356 -35.02 -16.73 -1.93
C ARG A 356 -33.81 -16.59 -0.98
N GLY A 357 -33.03 -15.53 -1.08
CA GLY A 357 -31.99 -15.23 -0.11
C GLY A 357 -30.71 -16.08 -0.18
N ALA A 358 -30.64 -17.05 -1.10
CA ALA A 358 -29.40 -17.74 -1.45
C ALA A 358 -29.05 -17.32 -2.87
N THR A 359 -27.86 -16.70 -3.08
CA THR A 359 -27.38 -16.34 -4.41
C THR A 359 -27.04 -17.59 -5.22
N ALA A 360 -27.07 -17.53 -6.57
CA ALA A 360 -26.62 -18.63 -7.40
C ALA A 360 -25.16 -18.97 -7.08
N THR A 361 -24.33 -17.98 -6.72
CA THR A 361 -22.97 -18.17 -6.24
C THR A 361 -22.92 -19.11 -5.03
N MET A 362 -23.76 -18.89 -4.03
CA MET A 362 -23.83 -19.78 -2.84
C MET A 362 -24.34 -21.17 -3.16
N ALA A 363 -25.29 -21.29 -4.08
CA ALA A 363 -25.80 -22.58 -4.52
C ALA A 363 -24.70 -23.41 -5.23
N GLU A 364 -23.98 -22.79 -6.16
CA GLU A 364 -22.85 -23.43 -6.85
C GLU A 364 -21.66 -23.71 -5.89
N TRP A 365 -21.37 -22.82 -4.95
CA TRP A 365 -20.34 -23.07 -3.93
C TRP A 365 -20.72 -24.30 -3.06
N ASN A 366 -21.95 -24.39 -2.56
CA ASN A 366 -22.38 -25.51 -1.74
C ASN A 366 -22.29 -26.84 -2.49
N ARG A 367 -22.63 -26.86 -3.80
CA ARG A 367 -22.50 -28.04 -4.66
C ARG A 367 -21.03 -28.46 -4.84
N LEU A 368 -20.13 -27.49 -5.02
CA LEU A 368 -18.70 -27.72 -5.15
C LEU A 368 -18.09 -28.21 -3.82
N LYS A 369 -18.50 -27.60 -2.71
CA LYS A 369 -18.05 -27.92 -1.35
C LYS A 369 -18.46 -29.34 -0.94
N ALA A 370 -19.64 -29.81 -1.35
CA ALA A 370 -20.09 -31.19 -1.09
C ALA A 370 -19.13 -32.24 -1.68
N ARG A 371 -18.48 -31.94 -2.80
CA ARG A 371 -17.46 -32.81 -3.41
C ARG A 371 -16.03 -32.54 -2.94
N ASN A 372 -15.78 -31.36 -2.43
CA ASN A 372 -14.47 -30.89 -1.94
C ASN A 372 -14.62 -30.35 -0.50
N PRO A 373 -14.79 -31.22 0.53
CA PRO A 373 -15.12 -30.77 1.88
C PRO A 373 -14.09 -29.83 2.50
N GLY A 374 -12.80 -29.94 2.11
CA GLY A 374 -11.70 -29.06 2.54
C GLY A 374 -11.64 -27.71 1.83
N ALA A 375 -12.37 -27.52 0.71
CA ALA A 375 -12.22 -26.35 -0.14
C ALA A 375 -12.56 -25.05 0.59
N LYS A 376 -11.84 -23.97 0.21
CA LYS A 376 -12.00 -22.60 0.70
C LYS A 376 -12.39 -21.67 -0.44
N LEU A 377 -13.29 -20.71 -0.15
CA LEU A 377 -13.67 -19.63 -1.07
C LEU A 377 -13.16 -18.30 -0.55
N ILE A 378 -12.50 -17.54 -1.39
CA ILE A 378 -12.02 -16.21 -1.10
C ILE A 378 -12.65 -15.25 -2.09
N CYS A 379 -13.43 -14.29 -1.61
CA CYS A 379 -14.05 -13.25 -2.41
C CYS A 379 -13.33 -11.91 -2.12
N ILE A 380 -12.75 -11.30 -3.14
CA ILE A 380 -12.12 -10.00 -3.06
C ILE A 380 -13.01 -8.98 -3.77
N ASP A 381 -13.65 -8.12 -3.00
CA ASP A 381 -14.51 -7.04 -3.47
C ASP A 381 -13.68 -5.76 -3.56
N ILE A 382 -13.18 -5.43 -4.76
CA ILE A 382 -12.27 -4.29 -4.97
C ILE A 382 -12.93 -2.97 -4.57
N GLN A 383 -14.22 -2.84 -4.87
CA GLN A 383 -15.07 -1.72 -4.44
C GLN A 383 -16.15 -2.25 -3.48
N PRO A 384 -15.87 -2.33 -2.16
CA PRO A 384 -16.82 -2.92 -1.23
C PRO A 384 -18.06 -2.05 -1.07
N TYR A 385 -19.22 -2.68 -1.17
CA TYR A 385 -20.53 -2.13 -0.87
C TYR A 385 -21.04 -2.62 0.49
N GLY A 386 -22.30 -2.33 0.83
CA GLY A 386 -22.94 -2.82 2.06
C GLY A 386 -23.30 -4.31 2.03
N SER A 387 -23.12 -5.00 0.89
CA SER A 387 -23.31 -6.43 0.70
C SER A 387 -22.03 -7.09 0.20
N THR A 388 -21.90 -8.42 0.41
CA THR A 388 -20.78 -9.24 -0.06
C THR A 388 -21.25 -10.23 -1.12
N GLN A 389 -20.31 -10.71 -1.97
CA GLN A 389 -20.59 -11.72 -3.00
C GLN A 389 -21.04 -13.06 -2.42
N ALA A 390 -20.54 -13.42 -1.26
CA ALA A 390 -20.86 -14.66 -0.56
C ALA A 390 -21.14 -14.39 0.92
N LYS A 391 -21.99 -15.23 1.52
CA LYS A 391 -22.33 -15.14 2.94
C LYS A 391 -21.11 -15.51 3.80
N ASP A 392 -20.87 -14.77 4.89
CA ASP A 392 -19.83 -15.10 5.87
C ASP A 392 -20.03 -16.50 6.44
N ARG A 393 -18.99 -17.33 6.31
CA ARG A 393 -18.94 -18.71 6.75
C ARG A 393 -17.48 -19.12 7.00
N GLU A 394 -17.22 -20.13 7.81
CA GLU A 394 -15.86 -20.59 8.14
C GLU A 394 -15.00 -21.00 6.92
N ASP A 395 -15.61 -21.42 5.85
CA ASP A 395 -14.96 -21.80 4.61
C ASP A 395 -14.97 -20.68 3.55
N ILE A 396 -15.47 -19.48 3.90
CA ILE A 396 -15.58 -18.32 3.02
C ILE A 396 -14.92 -17.12 3.68
N MET A 397 -14.01 -16.46 2.98
CA MET A 397 -13.40 -15.20 3.38
C MET A 397 -13.83 -14.09 2.42
N ASN A 398 -14.51 -13.06 2.93
CA ASN A 398 -14.82 -11.85 2.18
C ASN A 398 -13.82 -10.76 2.52
N VAL A 399 -13.19 -10.17 1.51
CA VAL A 399 -12.22 -9.08 1.64
C VAL A 399 -12.76 -7.85 0.95
N GLY A 400 -13.02 -6.78 1.70
CA GLY A 400 -13.47 -5.50 1.15
C GLY A 400 -12.31 -4.55 0.87
N GLY A 401 -12.19 -4.10 -0.37
CA GLY A 401 -11.08 -3.30 -0.86
C GLY A 401 -9.85 -4.13 -1.21
N PHE A 402 -8.83 -3.48 -1.78
CA PHE A 402 -7.59 -4.15 -2.15
C PHE A 402 -6.38 -3.46 -1.55
N THR A 403 -5.54 -4.25 -0.89
CA THR A 403 -4.15 -3.95 -0.56
C THR A 403 -3.33 -5.21 -0.75
N ASP A 404 -2.03 -5.08 -0.95
CA ASP A 404 -1.17 -6.27 -1.10
C ASP A 404 -1.16 -7.20 0.14
N ALA A 405 -1.62 -6.74 1.30
CA ALA A 405 -1.83 -7.59 2.49
C ALA A 405 -2.87 -8.71 2.24
N VAL A 406 -3.67 -8.60 1.19
CA VAL A 406 -4.62 -9.65 0.80
C VAL A 406 -3.91 -10.97 0.48
N PHE A 407 -2.71 -10.94 -0.09
CA PHE A 407 -1.95 -12.15 -0.41
C PHE A 407 -1.61 -12.96 0.84
N ASP A 408 -1.16 -12.29 1.92
CA ASP A 408 -0.90 -12.97 3.20
C ASP A 408 -2.19 -13.49 3.84
N ALA A 409 -3.28 -12.71 3.80
CA ALA A 409 -4.57 -13.12 4.30
C ALA A 409 -5.12 -14.35 3.56
N MET A 410 -5.00 -14.38 2.22
CA MET A 410 -5.38 -15.53 1.39
C MET A 410 -4.60 -16.79 1.77
N ALA A 411 -3.27 -16.68 1.93
CA ALA A 411 -2.43 -17.82 2.25
C ALA A 411 -2.76 -18.39 3.64
N ARG A 412 -2.92 -17.54 4.64
CA ARG A 412 -3.32 -17.97 6.00
C ARG A 412 -4.70 -18.59 6.01
N PHE A 413 -5.66 -18.00 5.32
CA PHE A 413 -7.00 -18.57 5.22
C PHE A 413 -7.00 -19.93 4.52
N ALA A 414 -6.30 -20.06 3.39
CA ALA A 414 -6.17 -21.34 2.68
C ALA A 414 -5.60 -22.45 3.57
N LYS A 415 -4.63 -22.14 4.43
CA LYS A 415 -4.06 -23.06 5.43
C LYS A 415 -4.99 -23.35 6.62
N GLY A 416 -6.08 -22.62 6.78
CA GLY A 416 -6.98 -22.74 7.93
C GLY A 416 -6.49 -22.03 9.20
N GLU A 417 -5.46 -21.18 9.11
CA GLU A 417 -4.88 -20.44 10.25
C GLU A 417 -5.80 -19.33 10.80
N THR A 418 -6.86 -18.97 10.07
CA THR A 418 -7.75 -17.86 10.45
C THR A 418 -8.71 -18.19 11.61
N ARG A 419 -8.80 -19.47 12.01
CA ARG A 419 -9.59 -19.84 13.21
C ARG A 419 -9.00 -19.29 14.52
N ASN A 420 -7.74 -18.87 14.51
CA ASN A 420 -6.96 -18.51 15.71
C ASN A 420 -6.50 -17.05 15.71
N TRP A 421 -7.18 -16.12 15.01
CA TRP A 421 -6.82 -14.69 15.07
C TRP A 421 -6.79 -14.16 16.50
N VAL A 422 -7.74 -14.59 17.35
CA VAL A 422 -7.78 -14.20 18.77
C VAL A 422 -6.54 -14.73 19.51
N GLU A 423 -6.18 -15.99 19.30
CA GLU A 423 -4.95 -16.58 19.88
C GLU A 423 -3.68 -15.89 19.35
N ILE A 424 -3.62 -15.59 18.06
CA ILE A 424 -2.47 -14.87 17.47
C ILE A 424 -2.33 -13.50 18.12
N VAL A 425 -3.44 -12.77 18.29
CA VAL A 425 -3.43 -11.47 18.96
C VAL A 425 -3.06 -11.60 20.43
N GLN A 426 -3.63 -12.59 21.14
CA GLN A 426 -3.36 -12.83 22.57
C GLN A 426 -1.91 -13.28 22.84
N ASN A 427 -1.32 -14.06 21.93
CA ASN A 427 0.06 -14.56 22.04
C ASN A 427 1.10 -13.61 21.43
N THR A 428 0.70 -12.47 20.87
CA THR A 428 1.64 -11.47 20.39
C THR A 428 2.19 -10.70 21.59
N GLU A 429 3.48 -10.88 21.88
CA GLU A 429 4.19 -10.08 22.88
C GLU A 429 4.22 -8.60 22.45
N VAL A 430 3.83 -7.73 23.37
CA VAL A 430 3.72 -6.27 23.18
C VAL A 430 4.93 -5.53 23.73
#